data_55bab9756969ddfc47dce816e42cc460
#
_entry.id   55bab9756969ddfc47dce816e42cc460
#
_cell.length_a   1.000
_cell.length_b   1.000
_cell.length_c   1.000
_cell.angle_alpha   90.00
_cell.angle_beta   90.00
_cell.angle_gamma   90.00
#
_symmetry.space_group_name_H-M   'P 1'
#
loop_
_entity.id
_entity.type
_entity.pdbx_description
1 polymer ?
#
loop_
_entity_poly.entity_id
_entity_poly.type
_entity_poly.pdbx_seq_one_letter_code
_entity_poly.pdbx_strand_id
1 'polypeptide(L)'
;MLRADLITALLCVVVLLQTPASSQETSCLHRTLPLTLEDSQGIPLEGLQTADLQTKFHARPVKVLSIVPDDRPHRIVIMVDASRTMATKWQEVLAPASNLAETTLPNTRMALLIFKDKIEEQVSFSQGQSAVAERLRQIRSIKNASGQAAGGRTALFDSLLAGLQLLETPTSADSLYLISDGADNASHAHFNDVALSLSSSGARLFVSLIVGHFGNRSPTPEEERGPLDMNNLVRRTGGEINTPFSQGFPTKPEEAERLSQAMNRFFRAMAQNYRVEVELPAALEKPISWELKLSEEGSVRWKNSRLNYPTQLAPCKH
;
A
#
# COMPACT_ATOMS: atom_id res chain seq x y z
N MET A 1 37.09 -80.51 -0.75
CA MET A 1 35.81 -79.83 -0.66
C MET A 1 35.94 -78.79 0.45
N LEU A 2 36.30 -77.55 0.11
CA LEU A 2 36.36 -76.41 1.00
C LEU A 2 35.33 -75.38 0.56
N ARG A 3 34.37 -75.04 1.42
CA ARG A 3 33.49 -73.91 1.26
C ARG A 3 34.11 -72.69 1.88
N ALA A 4 34.24 -71.64 1.11
CA ALA A 4 34.65 -70.35 1.55
C ALA A 4 33.38 -69.47 1.78
N ASP A 5 33.12 -69.05 2.99
CA ASP A 5 32.05 -68.11 3.34
C ASP A 5 32.56 -66.68 3.11
N LEU A 6 31.88 -65.96 2.23
CA LEU A 6 32.16 -64.55 1.92
C LEU A 6 31.24 -63.70 2.82
N ILE A 7 31.79 -63.05 3.85
CA ILE A 7 31.10 -62.08 4.69
C ILE A 7 31.18 -60.73 4.00
N THR A 8 30.06 -60.27 3.45
CA THR A 8 29.96 -58.94 2.85
C THR A 8 29.58 -57.93 3.96
N ALA A 9 30.52 -57.13 4.38
CA ALA A 9 30.27 -56.01 5.33
C ALA A 9 29.61 -54.85 4.60
N LEU A 10 28.31 -54.58 4.91
CA LEU A 10 27.55 -53.44 4.40
C LEU A 10 27.89 -52.20 5.22
N LEU A 11 28.72 -51.30 4.68
CA LEU A 11 29.05 -50.01 5.30
C LEU A 11 27.89 -49.03 5.00
N CYS A 12 27.01 -48.80 6.02
CA CYS A 12 26.01 -47.72 5.95
C CYS A 12 26.69 -46.39 6.18
N VAL A 13 26.93 -45.64 5.08
CA VAL A 13 27.32 -44.24 5.14
C VAL A 13 26.08 -43.41 5.45
N VAL A 14 25.90 -42.98 6.69
CA VAL A 14 24.89 -41.99 7.08
C VAL A 14 25.42 -40.62 6.64
N VAL A 15 24.98 -40.14 5.49
CA VAL A 15 25.16 -38.76 5.06
C VAL A 15 24.19 -37.89 5.88
N LEU A 16 24.69 -37.25 6.92
CA LEU A 16 23.98 -36.17 7.60
C LEU A 16 23.86 -34.99 6.64
N LEU A 17 22.68 -34.87 6.01
CA LEU A 17 22.27 -33.68 5.30
C LEU A 17 22.10 -32.55 6.34
N GLN A 18 23.17 -31.80 6.54
CA GLN A 18 23.09 -30.51 7.24
C GLN A 18 22.34 -29.55 6.32
N THR A 19 21.06 -29.33 6.60
CA THR A 19 20.28 -28.27 5.97
C THR A 19 20.88 -26.92 6.35
N PRO A 20 21.13 -26.01 5.39
CA PRO A 20 21.68 -24.70 5.71
C PRO A 20 20.59 -23.84 6.39
N ALA A 21 20.48 -23.91 7.70
CA ALA A 21 19.63 -23.04 8.51
C ALA A 21 20.10 -21.57 8.46
N SER A 22 21.33 -21.30 8.01
CA SER A 22 21.94 -19.96 8.07
C SER A 22 21.46 -18.97 7.00
N SER A 23 20.97 -19.42 5.86
CA SER A 23 20.56 -18.50 4.78
C SER A 23 19.20 -17.84 5.03
N GLN A 24 18.31 -18.49 5.75
CA GLN A 24 16.96 -18.01 6.03
C GLN A 24 16.92 -16.99 7.17
N GLU A 25 17.74 -17.16 8.20
CA GLU A 25 17.90 -16.17 9.28
C GLU A 25 18.50 -14.85 8.77
N THR A 26 19.50 -14.91 7.91
CA THR A 26 20.13 -13.71 7.34
C THR A 26 19.15 -12.91 6.49
N SER A 27 18.23 -13.57 5.76
CA SER A 27 17.21 -12.88 4.96
C SER A 27 16.17 -12.14 5.81
N CYS A 28 15.93 -12.62 7.05
CA CYS A 28 14.99 -11.98 7.98
C CYS A 28 15.55 -10.75 8.70
N LEU A 29 16.85 -10.56 8.73
CA LEU A 29 17.49 -9.35 9.24
C LEU A 29 17.50 -8.23 8.21
N HIS A 30 17.59 -8.55 6.94
CA HIS A 30 17.59 -7.57 5.87
C HIS A 30 16.15 -7.24 5.46
N ARG A 31 15.81 -5.95 5.40
CA ARG A 31 14.51 -5.46 5.00
C ARG A 31 14.64 -4.46 3.87
N THR A 32 13.79 -4.63 2.86
CA THR A 32 13.60 -3.65 1.79
C THR A 32 12.31 -2.88 2.06
N LEU A 33 12.41 -1.57 2.17
CA LEU A 33 11.32 -0.70 2.57
C LEU A 33 11.13 0.44 1.56
N PRO A 34 9.89 0.84 1.28
CA PRO A 34 9.63 2.05 0.51
C PRO A 34 9.86 3.28 1.39
N LEU A 35 10.38 4.34 0.78
CA LEU A 35 10.55 5.64 1.41
C LEU A 35 10.26 6.72 0.38
N THR A 36 9.41 7.69 0.71
CA THR A 36 9.22 8.91 -0.07
C THR A 36 9.74 10.09 0.74
N LEU A 37 10.58 10.92 0.12
CA LEU A 37 10.95 12.23 0.64
C LEU A 37 10.19 13.27 -0.15
N GLU A 38 9.48 14.17 0.52
CA GLU A 38 8.62 15.17 -0.11
C GLU A 38 8.90 16.57 0.47
N ASP A 39 8.74 17.58 -0.36
CA ASP A 39 8.77 18.96 0.11
C ASP A 39 7.47 19.32 0.88
N SER A 40 7.38 20.59 1.34
CA SER A 40 6.20 21.10 2.04
C SER A 40 4.92 21.13 1.19
N GLN A 41 5.03 20.95 -0.13
CA GLN A 41 3.90 20.91 -1.06
C GLN A 41 3.53 19.48 -1.46
N GLY A 42 4.23 18.46 -0.95
CA GLY A 42 4.03 17.05 -1.29
C GLY A 42 4.64 16.67 -2.65
N ILE A 43 5.67 17.39 -3.10
CA ILE A 43 6.41 17.04 -4.33
C ILE A 43 7.53 16.07 -3.93
N PRO A 44 7.60 14.86 -4.53
CA PRO A 44 8.72 13.95 -4.29
C PRO A 44 10.06 14.59 -4.65
N LEU A 45 11.04 14.46 -3.75
CA LEU A 45 12.40 14.98 -3.89
C LEU A 45 13.37 13.86 -4.20
N GLU A 46 14.39 14.16 -5.00
CA GLU A 46 15.43 13.21 -5.40
C GLU A 46 16.78 13.55 -4.76
N GLY A 47 17.69 12.56 -4.74
CA GLY A 47 19.06 12.74 -4.27
C GLY A 47 19.28 12.47 -2.78
N LEU A 48 18.35 11.78 -2.10
CA LEU A 48 18.49 11.32 -0.70
C LEU A 48 19.64 10.32 -0.60
N GLN A 49 20.46 10.45 0.43
CA GLN A 49 21.63 9.60 0.69
C GLN A 49 21.51 8.92 2.07
N THR A 50 22.27 7.85 2.26
CA THR A 50 22.29 7.12 3.55
C THR A 50 22.71 8.00 4.72
N ALA A 51 23.65 8.94 4.51
CA ALA A 51 24.11 9.91 5.50
C ALA A 51 23.00 10.89 5.93
N ASP A 52 22.00 11.13 5.07
CA ASP A 52 20.86 12.01 5.37
C ASP A 52 19.89 11.38 6.39
N LEU A 53 20.00 10.08 6.68
CA LEU A 53 19.05 9.35 7.51
C LEU A 53 19.61 8.88 8.84
N GLN A 54 18.79 8.93 9.86
CA GLN A 54 18.99 8.32 11.17
C GLN A 54 17.83 7.37 11.48
N THR A 55 18.14 6.16 11.91
CA THR A 55 17.15 5.13 12.18
C THR A 55 17.30 4.61 13.60
N LYS A 56 16.18 4.27 14.25
CA LYS A 56 16.14 3.69 15.58
C LYS A 56 15.11 2.58 15.68
N PHE A 57 15.50 1.50 16.36
CA PHE A 57 14.65 0.38 16.68
C PHE A 57 14.83 0.06 18.17
N HIS A 58 13.80 0.28 18.99
CA HIS A 58 13.89 0.18 20.45
C HIS A 58 15.12 0.92 21.03
N ALA A 59 15.31 2.17 20.63
CA ALA A 59 16.47 3.00 20.98
C ALA A 59 17.83 2.49 20.47
N ARG A 60 17.89 1.36 19.75
CA ARG A 60 19.12 0.87 19.10
C ARG A 60 19.18 1.40 17.67
N PRO A 61 20.36 1.81 17.19
CA PRO A 61 20.50 2.20 15.78
C PRO A 61 20.25 1.00 14.88
N VAL A 62 19.55 1.24 13.76
CA VAL A 62 19.40 0.29 12.66
C VAL A 62 20.36 0.74 11.56
N LYS A 63 21.06 -0.18 10.92
CA LYS A 63 21.97 0.17 9.84
C LYS A 63 21.20 0.32 8.54
N VAL A 64 21.27 1.51 7.93
CA VAL A 64 20.84 1.72 6.55
C VAL A 64 21.96 1.22 5.64
N LEU A 65 21.67 0.21 4.82
CA LEU A 65 22.64 -0.42 3.93
C LEU A 65 22.72 0.33 2.59
N SER A 66 21.56 0.66 2.01
CA SER A 66 21.48 1.37 0.75
C SER A 66 20.21 2.20 0.65
N ILE A 67 20.27 3.26 -0.16
CA ILE A 67 19.12 4.06 -0.61
C ILE A 67 19.31 4.30 -2.09
N VAL A 68 18.34 3.85 -2.89
CA VAL A 68 18.33 4.08 -4.33
C VAL A 68 16.92 4.44 -4.80
N PRO A 69 16.76 5.28 -5.84
CA PRO A 69 15.44 5.42 -6.47
C PRO A 69 14.90 4.05 -6.87
N ASP A 70 13.61 3.84 -6.66
CA ASP A 70 12.98 2.58 -7.04
C ASP A 70 12.54 2.65 -8.51
N ASP A 71 13.35 2.11 -9.40
CA ASP A 71 13.16 2.08 -10.86
C ASP A 71 12.40 0.84 -11.35
N ARG A 72 12.00 -0.03 -10.43
CA ARG A 72 11.25 -1.26 -10.76
C ARG A 72 9.88 -0.91 -11.35
N PRO A 73 9.27 -1.83 -12.13
CA PRO A 73 7.88 -1.65 -12.55
C PRO A 73 6.94 -1.50 -11.35
N HIS A 74 6.17 -0.42 -11.34
CA HIS A 74 5.15 -0.15 -10.33
C HIS A 74 3.82 -0.78 -10.73
N ARG A 75 3.11 -1.36 -9.75
CA ARG A 75 1.75 -1.86 -9.96
C ARG A 75 0.81 -1.16 -8.99
N ILE A 76 -0.29 -0.61 -9.51
CA ILE A 76 -1.30 0.08 -8.72
C ILE A 76 -2.63 -0.66 -8.89
N VAL A 77 -3.21 -1.13 -7.79
CA VAL A 77 -4.59 -1.61 -7.77
C VAL A 77 -5.49 -0.47 -7.34
N ILE A 78 -6.29 0.06 -8.26
CA ILE A 78 -7.31 1.07 -7.98
C ILE A 78 -8.51 0.35 -7.37
N MET A 79 -8.93 0.76 -6.17
CA MET A 79 -10.01 0.14 -5.41
C MET A 79 -11.12 1.16 -5.17
N VAL A 80 -12.29 0.91 -5.73
CA VAL A 80 -13.43 1.84 -5.70
C VAL A 80 -14.54 1.26 -4.84
N ASP A 81 -14.85 1.95 -3.75
CA ASP A 81 -15.97 1.64 -2.89
C ASP A 81 -17.30 2.08 -3.57
N ALA A 82 -18.15 1.11 -3.87
CA ALA A 82 -19.47 1.32 -4.46
C ALA A 82 -20.61 1.02 -3.47
N SER A 83 -20.34 1.09 -2.17
CA SER A 83 -21.32 0.88 -1.11
C SER A 83 -22.40 1.98 -1.07
N ARG A 84 -23.41 1.77 -0.24
CA ARG A 84 -24.56 2.69 -0.14
C ARG A 84 -24.17 4.09 0.30
N THR A 85 -23.19 4.24 1.17
CA THR A 85 -22.70 5.55 1.65
C THR A 85 -22.06 6.37 0.54
N MET A 86 -21.54 5.71 -0.50
CA MET A 86 -20.93 6.33 -1.67
C MET A 86 -21.94 6.71 -2.76
N ALA A 87 -23.19 6.24 -2.69
CA ALA A 87 -24.21 6.43 -3.74
C ALA A 87 -24.44 7.92 -4.09
N THR A 88 -24.58 8.77 -3.09
CA THR A 88 -24.81 10.22 -3.29
C THR A 88 -23.56 10.98 -3.71
N LYS A 89 -22.36 10.36 -3.59
CA LYS A 89 -21.05 10.92 -3.89
C LYS A 89 -20.36 10.21 -5.04
N TRP A 90 -21.13 9.48 -5.85
CA TRP A 90 -20.57 8.60 -6.85
C TRP A 90 -19.61 9.30 -7.83
N GLN A 91 -19.90 10.55 -8.20
CA GLN A 91 -19.00 11.33 -9.04
C GLN A 91 -17.69 11.69 -8.33
N GLU A 92 -17.76 11.99 -7.02
CA GLU A 92 -16.57 12.26 -6.18
C GLU A 92 -15.72 10.99 -6.03
N VAL A 93 -16.33 9.82 -5.94
CA VAL A 93 -15.66 8.53 -5.86
C VAL A 93 -14.97 8.17 -7.18
N LEU A 94 -15.65 8.37 -8.31
CA LEU A 94 -15.10 8.02 -9.63
C LEU A 94 -14.06 9.02 -10.14
N ALA A 95 -14.11 10.29 -9.74
CA ALA A 95 -13.21 11.31 -10.27
C ALA A 95 -11.72 10.99 -9.98
N PRO A 96 -11.29 10.68 -8.75
CA PRO A 96 -9.91 10.31 -8.48
C PRO A 96 -9.46 9.04 -9.22
N ALA A 97 -10.33 8.02 -9.30
CA ALA A 97 -10.03 6.79 -10.03
C ALA A 97 -9.79 7.04 -11.52
N SER A 98 -10.69 7.83 -12.15
CA SER A 98 -10.59 8.19 -13.57
C SER A 98 -9.34 9.03 -13.84
N ASN A 99 -9.07 10.02 -12.99
CA ASN A 99 -7.89 10.87 -13.12
C ASN A 99 -6.60 10.05 -13.04
N LEU A 100 -6.49 9.13 -12.09
CA LEU A 100 -5.31 8.25 -12.02
C LEU A 100 -5.20 7.36 -13.25
N ALA A 101 -6.30 6.72 -13.69
CA ALA A 101 -6.31 5.83 -14.85
C ALA A 101 -5.94 6.55 -16.16
N GLU A 102 -6.15 7.87 -16.24
CA GLU A 102 -5.78 8.71 -17.38
C GLU A 102 -4.39 9.36 -17.22
N THR A 103 -3.82 9.33 -16.02
CA THR A 103 -2.49 9.89 -15.75
C THR A 103 -1.40 8.94 -16.24
N THR A 104 -0.44 9.49 -17.01
CA THR A 104 0.76 8.74 -17.39
C THR A 104 1.77 8.76 -16.26
N LEU A 105 1.96 7.63 -15.61
CA LEU A 105 3.02 7.41 -14.61
C LEU A 105 4.12 6.54 -15.22
N PRO A 106 5.40 6.88 -15.00
CA PRO A 106 6.52 6.10 -15.54
C PRO A 106 6.47 4.65 -15.05
N ASN A 107 6.72 3.71 -15.96
CA ASN A 107 6.87 2.28 -15.68
C ASN A 107 5.76 1.70 -14.78
N THR A 108 4.51 2.16 -14.97
CA THR A 108 3.39 1.81 -14.09
C THR A 108 2.34 0.99 -14.83
N ARG A 109 1.82 -0.05 -14.16
CA ARG A 109 0.68 -0.87 -14.61
C ARG A 109 -0.45 -0.73 -13.61
N MET A 110 -1.69 -0.71 -14.10
CA MET A 110 -2.87 -0.52 -13.27
C MET A 110 -3.85 -1.69 -13.40
N ALA A 111 -4.51 -2.00 -12.30
CA ALA A 111 -5.66 -2.89 -12.20
C ALA A 111 -6.80 -2.16 -11.48
N LEU A 112 -8.03 -2.66 -11.58
CA LEU A 112 -9.21 -2.07 -10.95
C LEU A 112 -9.97 -3.13 -10.17
N LEU A 113 -10.40 -2.79 -8.96
CA LEU A 113 -11.41 -3.48 -8.18
C LEU A 113 -12.54 -2.53 -7.83
N ILE A 114 -13.78 -2.94 -8.09
CA ILE A 114 -14.98 -2.25 -7.59
C ILE A 114 -15.64 -3.18 -6.60
N PHE A 115 -15.92 -2.69 -5.40
CA PHE A 115 -16.43 -3.51 -4.31
C PHE A 115 -17.57 -2.87 -3.54
N LYS A 116 -18.35 -3.70 -2.88
CA LYS A 116 -19.38 -3.39 -1.87
C LYS A 116 -19.21 -4.36 -0.69
N ASP A 117 -20.19 -5.22 -0.45
CA ASP A 117 -20.13 -6.38 0.44
C ASP A 117 -19.33 -7.55 -0.14
N LYS A 118 -18.92 -7.43 -1.40
CA LYS A 118 -18.02 -8.34 -2.14
C LYS A 118 -17.37 -7.59 -3.30
N ILE A 119 -16.44 -8.24 -3.98
CA ILE A 119 -15.90 -7.74 -5.25
C ILE A 119 -16.99 -7.85 -6.32
N GLU A 120 -17.38 -6.72 -6.89
CA GLU A 120 -18.40 -6.63 -7.95
C GLU A 120 -17.75 -6.72 -9.33
N GLU A 121 -16.59 -6.08 -9.51
CA GLU A 121 -15.89 -6.00 -10.79
C GLU A 121 -14.38 -6.00 -10.61
N GLN A 122 -13.70 -6.57 -11.60
CA GLN A 122 -12.25 -6.60 -11.63
C GLN A 122 -11.74 -6.41 -13.05
N VAL A 123 -10.74 -5.51 -13.22
CA VAL A 123 -9.89 -5.40 -14.40
C VAL A 123 -8.47 -5.75 -13.99
N SER A 124 -7.91 -6.81 -14.55
CA SER A 124 -6.59 -7.31 -14.19
C SER A 124 -5.46 -6.52 -14.85
N PHE A 125 -4.22 -6.65 -14.34
CA PHE A 125 -3.03 -6.04 -14.93
C PHE A 125 -2.76 -6.47 -16.37
N SER A 126 -3.18 -7.68 -16.77
CA SER A 126 -2.99 -8.20 -18.14
C SER A 126 -3.87 -7.48 -19.17
N GLN A 127 -4.99 -6.89 -18.76
CA GLN A 127 -5.89 -6.12 -19.64
C GLN A 127 -5.36 -4.71 -19.92
N GLY A 128 -4.44 -4.21 -19.09
CA GLY A 128 -3.75 -2.93 -19.27
C GLY A 128 -4.54 -1.72 -18.81
N GLN A 129 -3.83 -0.60 -18.68
CA GLN A 129 -4.37 0.68 -18.16
C GLN A 129 -5.54 1.22 -19.01
N SER A 130 -5.51 1.03 -20.33
CA SER A 130 -6.59 1.47 -21.23
C SER A 130 -7.93 0.78 -20.91
N ALA A 131 -7.90 -0.50 -20.53
CA ALA A 131 -9.10 -1.23 -20.12
C ALA A 131 -9.66 -0.68 -18.78
N VAL A 132 -8.79 -0.32 -17.84
CA VAL A 132 -9.19 0.35 -16.59
C VAL A 132 -9.87 1.69 -16.88
N ALA A 133 -9.24 2.55 -17.68
CA ALA A 133 -9.79 3.87 -18.04
C ALA A 133 -11.12 3.75 -18.78
N GLU A 134 -11.23 2.81 -19.73
CA GLU A 134 -12.47 2.55 -20.47
C GLU A 134 -13.58 2.08 -19.54
N ARG A 135 -13.28 1.15 -18.61
CA ARG A 135 -14.29 0.65 -17.67
C ARG A 135 -14.81 1.76 -16.77
N LEU A 136 -13.93 2.62 -16.25
CA LEU A 136 -14.32 3.77 -15.42
C LEU A 136 -15.18 4.78 -16.22
N ARG A 137 -14.86 5.02 -17.49
CA ARG A 137 -15.70 5.88 -18.37
C ARG A 137 -17.08 5.28 -18.60
N GLN A 138 -17.19 3.96 -18.85
CA GLN A 138 -18.46 3.27 -19.01
C GLN A 138 -19.33 3.41 -17.76
N ILE A 139 -18.76 3.17 -16.58
CA ILE A 139 -19.50 3.30 -15.33
C ILE A 139 -19.97 4.74 -15.10
N ARG A 140 -19.12 5.73 -15.41
CA ARG A 140 -19.45 7.15 -15.28
C ARG A 140 -20.55 7.59 -16.25
N SER A 141 -20.64 7.00 -17.44
CA SER A 141 -21.63 7.37 -18.48
C SER A 141 -23.03 6.85 -18.17
N ILE A 142 -23.18 5.87 -17.29
CA ILE A 142 -24.49 5.34 -16.89
C ILE A 142 -25.22 6.41 -16.08
N LYS A 143 -26.21 7.08 -16.67
CA LYS A 143 -26.95 8.23 -16.08
C LYS A 143 -27.54 7.97 -14.67
N ASN A 144 -27.78 6.72 -14.32
CA ASN A 144 -28.32 6.29 -13.02
C ASN A 144 -27.31 5.47 -12.21
N ALA A 145 -26.01 5.62 -12.46
CA ALA A 145 -24.97 4.83 -11.80
C ALA A 145 -25.01 4.97 -10.27
N SER A 146 -25.36 6.15 -9.76
CA SER A 146 -25.53 6.38 -8.33
C SER A 146 -26.63 5.53 -7.67
N GLY A 147 -27.65 5.13 -8.40
CA GLY A 147 -28.75 4.31 -7.87
C GLY A 147 -28.55 2.79 -8.04
N GLN A 148 -27.84 2.37 -9.10
CA GLN A 148 -27.64 0.95 -9.42
C GLN A 148 -26.22 0.45 -9.09
N ALA A 149 -25.19 1.28 -9.28
CA ALA A 149 -23.80 0.90 -9.01
C ALA A 149 -23.46 0.96 -7.51
N ALA A 150 -23.99 1.97 -6.80
CA ALA A 150 -23.74 2.12 -5.37
C ALA A 150 -24.91 1.60 -4.53
N GLY A 151 -24.64 0.73 -3.57
CA GLY A 151 -25.66 0.17 -2.68
C GLY A 151 -25.10 -0.99 -1.82
N GLY A 152 -25.81 -1.32 -0.74
CA GLY A 152 -25.39 -2.41 0.15
C GLY A 152 -24.44 -2.01 1.28
N ARG A 153 -23.87 -3.03 1.92
CA ARG A 153 -22.87 -2.91 3.00
C ARG A 153 -21.47 -2.77 2.38
N THR A 154 -20.46 -2.58 3.23
CA THR A 154 -19.07 -2.39 2.80
C THR A 154 -18.18 -3.48 3.41
N ALA A 155 -17.58 -4.33 2.59
CA ALA A 155 -16.56 -5.31 2.99
C ALA A 155 -15.16 -4.73 2.64
N LEU A 156 -14.78 -3.65 3.31
CA LEU A 156 -13.56 -2.89 3.03
C LEU A 156 -12.31 -3.72 3.31
N PHE A 157 -12.24 -4.37 4.47
CA PHE A 157 -11.07 -5.15 4.86
C PHE A 157 -10.88 -6.38 3.98
N ASP A 158 -11.96 -7.10 3.65
CA ASP A 158 -11.90 -8.22 2.70
C ASP A 158 -11.44 -7.73 1.31
N SER A 159 -11.87 -6.53 0.90
CA SER A 159 -11.47 -5.93 -0.38
C SER A 159 -10.00 -5.53 -0.41
N LEU A 160 -9.44 -5.00 0.70
CA LEU A 160 -8.01 -4.73 0.81
C LEU A 160 -7.17 -6.00 0.67
N LEU A 161 -7.61 -7.11 1.26
CA LEU A 161 -6.95 -8.41 1.10
C LEU A 161 -7.06 -8.91 -0.35
N ALA A 162 -8.21 -8.74 -1.01
CA ALA A 162 -8.37 -9.08 -2.42
C ALA A 162 -7.46 -8.22 -3.32
N GLY A 163 -7.29 -6.93 -3.01
CA GLY A 163 -6.34 -6.05 -3.69
C GLY A 163 -4.89 -6.55 -3.58
N LEU A 164 -4.48 -7.04 -2.40
CA LEU A 164 -3.17 -7.66 -2.21
C LEU A 164 -3.04 -8.97 -3.01
N GLN A 165 -4.10 -9.77 -3.11
CA GLN A 165 -4.10 -11.01 -3.90
C GLN A 165 -3.88 -10.73 -5.39
N LEU A 166 -4.43 -9.64 -5.94
CA LEU A 166 -4.18 -9.23 -7.32
C LEU A 166 -2.70 -8.92 -7.61
N LEU A 167 -1.94 -8.54 -6.61
CA LEU A 167 -0.51 -8.32 -6.73
C LEU A 167 0.29 -9.64 -6.68
N GLU A 168 -0.33 -10.78 -6.35
CA GLU A 168 0.29 -12.11 -6.21
C GLU A 168 1.49 -12.10 -5.25
N THR A 169 2.63 -11.55 -5.71
CA THR A 169 3.85 -11.30 -4.94
C THR A 169 4.08 -9.80 -4.79
N PRO A 170 3.43 -9.13 -3.82
CA PRO A 170 3.58 -7.69 -3.64
C PRO A 170 4.97 -7.32 -3.15
N THR A 171 5.42 -6.14 -3.56
CA THR A 171 6.73 -5.56 -3.23
C THR A 171 6.59 -4.09 -2.79
N SER A 172 7.68 -3.47 -2.37
CA SER A 172 7.72 -2.04 -2.02
C SER A 172 7.49 -1.09 -3.21
N ALA A 173 7.53 -1.59 -4.44
CA ALA A 173 7.17 -0.82 -5.65
C ALA A 173 5.65 -0.81 -5.92
N ASP A 174 4.88 -1.65 -5.22
CA ASP A 174 3.45 -1.81 -5.48
C ASP A 174 2.60 -0.95 -4.54
N SER A 175 1.40 -0.58 -5.01
CA SER A 175 0.47 0.24 -4.25
C SER A 175 -0.97 -0.26 -4.39
N LEU A 176 -1.71 -0.21 -3.29
CA LEU A 176 -3.17 -0.21 -3.29
C LEU A 176 -3.64 1.25 -3.21
N TYR A 177 -4.51 1.66 -4.10
CA TYR A 177 -5.14 2.97 -4.06
C TYR A 177 -6.63 2.83 -3.80
N LEU A 178 -7.04 3.12 -2.59
CA LEU A 178 -8.42 3.01 -2.11
C LEU A 178 -9.14 4.36 -2.20
N ILE A 179 -10.38 4.34 -2.67
CA ILE A 179 -11.30 5.47 -2.68
C ILE A 179 -12.57 5.04 -1.95
N SER A 180 -12.76 5.53 -0.71
CA SER A 180 -13.82 5.10 0.22
C SER A 180 -14.01 6.15 1.33
N ASP A 181 -15.08 6.05 2.12
CA ASP A 181 -15.22 6.76 3.40
C ASP A 181 -14.50 6.04 4.56
N GLY A 182 -13.96 4.86 4.30
CA GLY A 182 -13.20 4.06 5.26
C GLY A 182 -14.06 3.18 6.18
N ALA A 183 -15.38 3.25 6.10
CA ALA A 183 -16.25 2.43 6.93
C ALA A 183 -16.24 0.96 6.48
N ASP A 184 -16.16 0.04 7.44
CA ASP A 184 -16.30 -1.40 7.24
C ASP A 184 -17.43 -1.95 8.09
N ASN A 185 -18.37 -2.69 7.49
CA ASN A 185 -19.50 -3.27 8.20
C ASN A 185 -19.96 -4.63 7.63
N ALA A 186 -19.18 -5.22 6.74
CA ALA A 186 -19.51 -6.51 6.11
C ALA A 186 -18.32 -7.45 5.97
N SER A 187 -17.09 -7.03 6.26
CA SER A 187 -15.92 -7.91 6.15
C SER A 187 -15.95 -9.06 7.14
N HIS A 188 -15.38 -10.19 6.73
CA HIS A 188 -15.04 -11.31 7.61
C HIS A 188 -13.68 -11.08 8.28
N ALA A 189 -12.75 -10.46 7.57
CA ALA A 189 -11.45 -10.09 8.10
C ALA A 189 -11.56 -8.96 9.11
N HIS A 190 -10.68 -8.97 10.11
CA HIS A 190 -10.59 -7.92 11.11
C HIS A 190 -9.45 -6.95 10.79
N PHE A 191 -9.50 -5.76 11.37
CA PHE A 191 -8.46 -4.73 11.20
C PHE A 191 -7.03 -5.27 11.40
N ASN A 192 -6.80 -6.11 12.41
CA ASN A 192 -5.46 -6.64 12.70
C ASN A 192 -4.96 -7.60 11.61
N ASP A 193 -5.84 -8.36 10.98
CA ASP A 193 -5.49 -9.29 9.89
C ASP A 193 -5.02 -8.51 8.66
N VAL A 194 -5.78 -7.46 8.32
CA VAL A 194 -5.43 -6.56 7.22
C VAL A 194 -4.15 -5.79 7.51
N ALA A 195 -4.01 -5.26 8.73
CA ALA A 195 -2.83 -4.52 9.15
C ALA A 195 -1.55 -5.38 9.06
N LEU A 196 -1.64 -6.64 9.50
CA LEU A 196 -0.52 -7.59 9.40
C LEU A 196 -0.23 -7.93 7.94
N SER A 197 -1.26 -8.23 7.14
CA SER A 197 -1.10 -8.59 5.72
C SER A 197 -0.48 -7.46 4.92
N LEU A 198 -0.96 -6.22 5.09
CA LEU A 198 -0.40 -5.03 4.44
C LEU A 198 1.05 -4.79 4.87
N SER A 199 1.34 -4.78 6.18
CA SER A 199 2.70 -4.53 6.68
C SER A 199 3.70 -5.61 6.24
N SER A 200 3.24 -6.86 6.06
CA SER A 200 4.08 -7.99 5.63
C SER A 200 4.25 -8.07 4.10
N SER A 201 3.39 -7.41 3.34
CA SER A 201 3.41 -7.44 1.88
C SER A 201 4.49 -6.54 1.28
N GLY A 202 4.86 -5.48 1.99
CA GLY A 202 5.69 -4.40 1.47
C GLY A 202 4.95 -3.40 0.57
N ALA A 203 3.75 -3.70 0.09
CA ALA A 203 2.95 -2.78 -0.71
C ALA A 203 2.47 -1.59 0.13
N ARG A 204 2.37 -0.41 -0.50
CA ARG A 204 1.90 0.82 0.13
C ARG A 204 0.40 0.99 -0.04
N LEU A 205 -0.27 1.50 0.99
CA LEU A 205 -1.69 1.86 0.91
C LEU A 205 -1.83 3.38 0.77
N PHE A 206 -2.44 3.82 -0.32
CA PHE A 206 -2.85 5.20 -0.57
C PHE A 206 -4.37 5.29 -0.48
N VAL A 207 -4.89 6.35 0.13
CA VAL A 207 -6.33 6.51 0.35
C VAL A 207 -6.79 7.89 -0.04
N SER A 208 -7.78 7.98 -0.93
CA SER A 208 -8.63 9.17 -1.08
C SER A 208 -9.86 8.98 -0.21
N LEU A 209 -9.87 9.63 0.94
CA LEU A 209 -10.95 9.54 1.90
C LEU A 209 -12.09 10.49 1.46
N ILE A 210 -13.23 9.91 1.14
CA ILE A 210 -14.45 10.64 0.76
C ILE A 210 -15.24 10.97 2.01
N VAL A 211 -14.96 12.10 2.60
CA VAL A 211 -15.57 12.52 3.87
C VAL A 211 -17.09 12.73 3.71
N GLY A 212 -17.87 12.09 4.59
CA GLY A 212 -19.31 12.18 4.61
C GLY A 212 -19.81 13.51 5.18
N HIS A 213 -20.76 14.15 4.50
CA HIS A 213 -21.67 15.08 5.14
C HIS A 213 -22.89 14.27 5.60
N PHE A 214 -23.01 14.03 6.89
CA PHE A 214 -24.09 13.18 7.43
C PHE A 214 -25.44 13.88 7.49
N GLY A 215 -25.53 15.13 7.00
CA GLY A 215 -26.75 15.96 7.07
C GLY A 215 -27.17 16.13 8.54
N ASN A 216 -28.43 15.81 8.84
CA ASN A 216 -29.00 15.93 10.18
C ASN A 216 -28.90 14.63 11.01
N ARG A 217 -28.22 13.58 10.52
CA ARG A 217 -28.02 12.33 11.26
C ARG A 217 -26.64 12.26 11.89
N SER A 218 -26.52 11.60 13.01
CA SER A 218 -25.24 11.22 13.58
C SER A 218 -24.56 10.15 12.71
N PRO A 219 -23.21 10.17 12.60
CA PRO A 219 -22.47 9.08 11.98
C PRO A 219 -22.66 7.77 12.75
N THR A 220 -22.54 6.65 12.08
CA THR A 220 -22.47 5.34 12.74
C THR A 220 -21.08 5.14 13.36
N PRO A 221 -20.90 4.20 14.32
CA PRO A 221 -19.60 3.90 14.90
C PRO A 221 -18.55 3.52 13.83
N GLU A 222 -18.95 2.82 12.77
CA GLU A 222 -18.08 2.43 11.67
C GLU A 222 -17.64 3.65 10.84
N GLU A 223 -18.54 4.60 10.59
CA GLU A 223 -18.25 5.86 9.89
C GLU A 223 -17.33 6.79 10.70
N GLU A 224 -17.43 6.77 12.04
CA GLU A 224 -16.51 7.51 12.92
C GLU A 224 -15.12 6.86 12.96
N ARG A 225 -15.07 5.53 12.99
CA ARG A 225 -13.83 4.77 13.13
C ARG A 225 -13.05 4.66 11.81
N GLY A 226 -13.75 4.60 10.68
CA GLY A 226 -13.17 4.36 9.36
C GLY A 226 -11.97 5.25 9.03
N PRO A 227 -12.06 6.60 9.16
CA PRO A 227 -10.94 7.50 8.92
C PRO A 227 -9.71 7.21 9.80
N LEU A 228 -9.92 6.81 11.05
CA LEU A 228 -8.85 6.46 11.99
C LEU A 228 -8.17 5.15 11.60
N ASP A 229 -8.95 4.14 11.23
CA ASP A 229 -8.44 2.85 10.77
C ASP A 229 -7.65 3.02 9.46
N MET A 230 -8.14 3.81 8.50
CA MET A 230 -7.42 4.11 7.26
C MET A 230 -6.11 4.84 7.53
N ASN A 231 -6.11 5.87 8.38
CA ASN A 231 -4.88 6.57 8.75
C ASN A 231 -3.85 5.63 9.40
N ASN A 232 -4.31 4.70 10.25
CA ASN A 232 -3.45 3.69 10.85
C ASN A 232 -2.82 2.75 9.83
N LEU A 233 -3.62 2.21 8.88
CA LEU A 233 -3.13 1.31 7.83
C LEU A 233 -2.15 2.01 6.88
N VAL A 234 -2.47 3.24 6.47
CA VAL A 234 -1.62 4.07 5.61
C VAL A 234 -0.25 4.31 6.25
N ARG A 235 -0.21 4.72 7.52
CA ARG A 235 1.05 4.96 8.25
C ARG A 235 1.89 3.69 8.39
N ARG A 236 1.26 2.53 8.59
CA ARG A 236 1.98 1.24 8.70
C ARG A 236 2.64 0.81 7.42
N THR A 237 2.15 1.27 6.27
CA THR A 237 2.65 0.88 4.94
C THR A 237 3.53 1.93 4.27
N GLY A 238 3.64 3.14 4.83
CA GLY A 238 4.40 4.24 4.23
C GLY A 238 3.72 4.85 3.01
N GLY A 239 2.41 4.72 2.89
CA GLY A 239 1.59 5.40 1.91
C GLY A 239 1.12 6.78 2.37
N GLU A 240 0.07 7.27 1.77
CA GLU A 240 -0.47 8.60 2.04
C GLU A 240 -2.01 8.60 2.01
N ILE A 241 -2.61 9.52 2.78
CA ILE A 241 -4.07 9.75 2.79
C ILE A 241 -4.36 11.19 2.40
N ASN A 242 -5.35 11.38 1.53
CA ASN A 242 -5.87 12.70 1.20
C ASN A 242 -7.39 12.75 1.34
N THR A 243 -7.94 13.97 1.36
CA THR A 243 -9.39 14.24 1.42
C THR A 243 -9.76 15.21 0.31
N PRO A 244 -9.81 14.74 -0.96
CA PRO A 244 -9.84 15.63 -2.14
C PRO A 244 -11.07 16.53 -2.19
N PHE A 245 -12.17 16.12 -1.56
CA PHE A 245 -13.45 16.85 -1.58
C PHE A 245 -13.91 17.31 -0.19
N SER A 246 -12.98 17.52 0.75
CA SER A 246 -13.32 17.98 2.11
C SER A 246 -14.03 19.33 2.15
N GLN A 247 -13.83 20.17 1.12
CA GLN A 247 -14.51 21.46 0.93
C GLN A 247 -15.64 21.40 -0.12
N GLY A 248 -16.05 20.20 -0.51
CA GLY A 248 -17.01 19.96 -1.60
C GLY A 248 -16.35 19.85 -2.98
N PHE A 249 -17.16 19.63 -3.98
CA PHE A 249 -16.72 19.57 -5.39
C PHE A 249 -16.32 20.97 -5.88
N PRO A 250 -15.21 21.12 -6.64
CA PRO A 250 -14.77 22.42 -7.13
C PRO A 250 -15.84 23.05 -8.03
N THR A 251 -16.18 24.30 -7.76
CA THR A 251 -17.18 25.07 -8.51
C THR A 251 -16.55 26.11 -9.43
N LYS A 252 -15.26 26.40 -9.24
CA LYS A 252 -14.50 27.38 -10.03
C LYS A 252 -13.32 26.71 -10.73
N PRO A 253 -12.92 27.20 -11.91
CA PRO A 253 -11.77 26.65 -12.64
C PRO A 253 -10.48 26.59 -11.81
N GLU A 254 -10.20 27.60 -11.00
CA GLU A 254 -9.00 27.69 -10.17
C GLU A 254 -9.01 26.66 -9.04
N GLU A 255 -10.19 26.31 -8.50
CA GLU A 255 -10.36 25.25 -7.49
C GLU A 255 -10.12 23.88 -8.15
N ALA A 256 -10.68 23.66 -9.34
CA ALA A 256 -10.47 22.44 -10.10
C ALA A 256 -8.99 22.23 -10.47
N GLU A 257 -8.30 23.29 -10.89
CA GLU A 257 -6.87 23.24 -11.21
C GLU A 257 -6.03 22.91 -9.97
N ARG A 258 -6.29 23.58 -8.84
CA ARG A 258 -5.59 23.26 -7.57
C ARG A 258 -5.81 21.83 -7.12
N LEU A 259 -7.05 21.31 -7.23
CA LEU A 259 -7.36 19.92 -6.93
C LEU A 259 -6.61 18.97 -7.87
N SER A 260 -6.62 19.27 -9.17
CA SER A 260 -5.90 18.46 -10.17
C SER A 260 -4.40 18.40 -9.87
N GLN A 261 -3.77 19.52 -9.55
CA GLN A 261 -2.35 19.59 -9.17
C GLN A 261 -2.07 18.80 -7.89
N ALA A 262 -2.94 18.90 -6.87
CA ALA A 262 -2.80 18.14 -5.63
C ALA A 262 -2.93 16.64 -5.87
N MET A 263 -3.91 16.22 -6.68
CA MET A 263 -4.08 14.81 -7.06
C MET A 263 -2.90 14.27 -7.87
N ASN A 264 -2.37 15.07 -8.81
CA ASN A 264 -1.21 14.66 -9.60
C ASN A 264 0.05 14.45 -8.72
N ARG A 265 0.27 15.28 -7.68
CA ARG A 265 1.35 15.05 -6.71
C ARG A 265 1.15 13.74 -5.94
N PHE A 266 -0.05 13.53 -5.42
CA PHE A 266 -0.43 12.31 -4.72
C PHE A 266 -0.25 11.04 -5.58
N PHE A 267 -0.58 11.10 -6.88
CA PHE A 267 -0.38 9.99 -7.79
C PHE A 267 1.11 9.75 -8.09
N ARG A 268 1.91 10.80 -8.21
CA ARG A 268 3.37 10.65 -8.38
C ARG A 268 4.01 9.96 -7.19
N ALA A 269 3.57 10.22 -5.97
CA ALA A 269 4.08 9.55 -4.78
C ALA A 269 3.88 8.01 -4.83
N MET A 270 2.90 7.51 -5.60
CA MET A 270 2.70 6.08 -5.80
C MET A 270 3.77 5.44 -6.69
N ALA A 271 4.39 6.21 -7.61
CA ALA A 271 5.36 5.71 -8.59
C ALA A 271 6.77 6.29 -8.41
N GLN A 272 6.97 7.19 -7.45
CA GLN A 272 8.27 7.84 -7.17
C GLN A 272 8.61 7.65 -5.70
N ASN A 273 9.41 6.63 -5.41
CA ASN A 273 9.90 6.36 -4.06
C ASN A 273 11.34 5.86 -4.11
N TYR A 274 11.98 5.88 -2.97
CA TYR A 274 13.24 5.19 -2.75
C TYR A 274 13.00 3.76 -2.27
N ARG A 275 13.87 2.87 -2.67
CA ARG A 275 14.08 1.57 -2.07
C ARG A 275 15.18 1.71 -1.04
N VAL A 276 14.84 1.49 0.22
CA VAL A 276 15.78 1.55 1.34
C VAL A 276 16.02 0.15 1.86
N GLU A 277 17.27 -0.26 1.93
CA GLU A 277 17.67 -1.51 2.55
C GLU A 277 18.23 -1.25 3.94
N VAL A 278 17.69 -1.97 4.92
CA VAL A 278 18.11 -1.87 6.32
C VAL A 278 18.47 -3.23 6.89
N GLU A 279 19.40 -3.24 7.83
CA GLU A 279 19.77 -4.41 8.62
C GLU A 279 19.25 -4.25 10.05
N LEU A 280 18.38 -5.18 10.45
CA LEU A 280 17.80 -5.21 11.78
C LEU A 280 18.75 -5.89 12.76
N PRO A 281 18.80 -5.47 14.04
CA PRO A 281 19.66 -6.08 15.05
C PRO A 281 19.21 -7.48 15.46
N ALA A 282 17.97 -7.89 15.16
CA ALA A 282 17.42 -9.22 15.43
C ALA A 282 16.20 -9.49 14.54
N ALA A 283 15.88 -10.75 14.32
CA ALA A 283 14.63 -11.16 13.67
C ALA A 283 13.42 -10.76 14.54
N LEU A 284 12.33 -10.43 13.87
CA LEU A 284 11.09 -9.99 14.52
C LEU A 284 10.15 -11.17 14.72
N GLU A 285 9.66 -11.36 15.95
CA GLU A 285 8.62 -12.34 16.29
C GLU A 285 7.19 -11.76 16.14
N LYS A 286 7.06 -10.44 16.25
CA LYS A 286 5.79 -9.70 16.15
C LYS A 286 6.02 -8.37 15.44
N PRO A 287 4.94 -7.72 14.92
CA PRO A 287 5.05 -6.39 14.34
C PRO A 287 5.56 -5.39 15.38
N ILE A 288 6.56 -4.58 15.00
CA ILE A 288 7.21 -3.61 15.89
C ILE A 288 7.31 -2.26 15.19
N SER A 289 7.05 -1.20 15.95
CA SER A 289 7.28 0.18 15.52
C SER A 289 8.75 0.53 15.54
N TRP A 290 9.18 1.29 14.55
CA TRP A 290 10.53 1.82 14.42
C TRP A 290 10.50 3.28 14.01
N GLU A 291 11.62 3.95 14.07
CA GLU A 291 11.73 5.35 13.73
C GLU A 291 12.81 5.57 12.66
N LEU A 292 12.44 6.33 11.63
CA LEU A 292 13.34 6.83 10.60
C LEU A 292 13.17 8.35 10.53
N LYS A 293 14.26 9.07 10.65
CA LYS A 293 14.31 10.53 10.62
C LYS A 293 15.41 11.01 9.71
N LEU A 294 15.39 12.27 9.34
CA LEU A 294 16.55 12.95 8.81
C LEU A 294 17.62 13.08 9.91
N SER A 295 18.88 12.86 9.53
CA SER A 295 20.04 13.18 10.38
C SER A 295 20.13 14.71 10.61
N GLU A 296 21.06 15.16 11.42
CA GLU A 296 21.32 16.61 11.57
C GLU A 296 21.68 17.24 10.23
N GLU A 297 22.61 16.64 9.49
CA GLU A 297 23.00 17.08 8.15
C GLU A 297 21.85 17.00 7.15
N GLY A 298 21.10 15.88 7.16
CA GLY A 298 19.92 15.69 6.32
C GLY A 298 18.83 16.73 6.61
N SER A 299 18.61 17.10 7.87
CA SER A 299 17.65 18.12 8.27
C SER A 299 17.99 19.52 7.77
N VAL A 300 19.28 19.83 7.63
CA VAL A 300 19.76 21.08 7.02
C VAL A 300 19.54 21.05 5.50
N ARG A 301 19.96 19.94 4.87
CA ARG A 301 19.88 19.76 3.40
C ARG A 301 18.42 19.72 2.92
N TRP A 302 17.54 19.03 3.64
CA TRP A 302 16.15 18.77 3.29
C TRP A 302 15.20 19.56 4.19
N LYS A 303 15.48 20.82 4.39
CA LYS A 303 14.65 21.71 5.24
C LYS A 303 13.22 21.75 4.73
N ASN A 304 12.24 21.63 5.68
CA ASN A 304 10.81 21.62 5.42
C ASN A 304 10.32 20.45 4.56
N SER A 305 11.11 19.37 4.45
CA SER A 305 10.65 18.12 3.85
C SER A 305 10.06 17.16 4.89
N ARG A 306 9.33 16.18 4.41
CA ARG A 306 8.81 15.07 5.21
C ARG A 306 9.22 13.72 4.63
N LEU A 307 9.35 12.73 5.51
CA LEU A 307 9.60 11.34 5.15
C LEU A 307 8.30 10.54 5.33
N ASN A 308 7.87 9.83 4.28
CA ASN A 308 6.80 8.85 4.37
C ASN A 308 7.44 7.46 4.22
N TYR A 309 7.27 6.63 5.24
CA TYR A 309 7.85 5.29 5.32
C TYR A 309 6.96 4.38 6.19
N PRO A 310 7.05 3.04 6.06
CA PRO A 310 6.32 2.13 6.92
C PRO A 310 6.74 2.31 8.38
N THR A 311 5.83 2.80 9.24
CA THR A 311 6.12 3.03 10.66
C THR A 311 6.15 1.75 11.48
N GLN A 312 5.76 0.62 10.88
CA GLN A 312 5.75 -0.69 11.51
C GLN A 312 6.42 -1.72 10.61
N LEU A 313 7.30 -2.52 11.19
CA LEU A 313 7.94 -3.67 10.54
C LEU A 313 7.24 -4.94 10.99
N ALA A 314 6.85 -5.78 10.04
CA ALA A 314 6.25 -7.07 10.32
C ALA A 314 7.32 -8.18 10.41
N PRO A 315 7.03 -9.33 11.08
CA PRO A 315 7.86 -10.53 11.01
C PRO A 315 8.09 -11.00 9.58
N CYS A 316 9.15 -11.76 9.35
CA CYS A 316 9.29 -12.51 8.10
C CYS A 316 8.13 -13.50 7.95
N LYS A 317 7.64 -13.67 6.73
CA LYS A 317 6.85 -14.85 6.38
C LYS A 317 7.82 -16.02 6.22
N HIS A 318 7.65 -17.04 7.01
CA HIS A 318 8.35 -18.33 6.86
C HIS A 318 7.72 -19.16 5.75
#